data_24374cfb5f97e66b64211ebdcfe2d291
#
_entry.id   24374cfb5f97e66b64211ebdcfe2d291
#
_cell.length_a   1.000
_cell.length_b   1.000
_cell.length_c   1.000
_cell.angle_alpha   90.00
_cell.angle_beta   90.00
_cell.angle_gamma   90.00
#
_symmetry.space_group_name_H-M   'P 1'
#
loop_
_entity.id
_entity.type
_entity.pdbx_description
1 polymer ?
#
loop_
_entity_poly.entity_id
_entity_poly.type
_entity_poly.pdbx_seq_one_letter_code
_entity_poly.pdbx_strand_id
1 'polypeptide(L)'
;MRRADIAGPLQTYLVPVEGRPNLLAMVPPPTPRRLPEGHAGSRQRLIAANASLDRLDQAMRQWPAPDMVTRTLARREAVQSSQIEGTQTNLDELLVFEATLGLDGLPADVVVTERYVQALQLGLDAVRARGREALDLTLVNQLHAVLMQDAADDFPKGCYRQEQAIIGPLGGRPEDARFVPSPPDRIDEGMRELERAMLKYEPVEDEPFELNIIAQLAIAHAQFETIHPYKDGNGRTGRLLLPLILAAEHHPPLYLSGALLRNRSAYYDALNQVQLRGEWGPWMDMLCQAVVESSHDAISIADDMSRLMAEWEIQLRGYRRDSVARRLPPLLIGHPVVTAAKVAALLDVSDRSALTGIYALESEGVLVPGNDRRWGRTYHAHAVLQRLNQLPATIPDRLR
;
A
#
# COMPACT_ATOMS: atom_id res chain seq x y z
N MET A 1 21.82 -9.95 17.27
CA MET A 1 22.56 -8.77 16.76
C MET A 1 23.73 -8.51 17.68
N ARG A 2 24.93 -8.29 17.15
CA ARG A 2 26.15 -8.04 17.93
C ARG A 2 26.47 -6.54 17.88
N ARG A 3 27.08 -6.01 18.96
CA ARG A 3 27.45 -4.59 19.02
C ARG A 3 28.38 -4.16 17.85
N ALA A 4 29.26 -5.05 17.42
CA ALA A 4 30.18 -4.79 16.30
C ALA A 4 29.46 -4.58 14.95
N ASP A 5 28.23 -5.07 14.82
CA ASP A 5 27.44 -4.94 13.59
C ASP A 5 26.75 -3.56 13.49
N ILE A 6 26.83 -2.73 14.55
CA ILE A 6 26.13 -1.45 14.68
C ILE A 6 27.13 -0.30 14.63
N ALA A 7 26.81 0.74 13.88
CA ALA A 7 27.63 1.95 13.82
C ALA A 7 27.78 2.62 15.20
N GLY A 8 28.96 3.19 15.47
CA GLY A 8 29.31 3.77 16.77
C GLY A 8 28.22 4.68 17.38
N PRO A 9 27.68 5.67 16.64
CA PRO A 9 26.66 6.57 17.16
C PRO A 9 25.37 5.86 17.60
N LEU A 10 24.99 4.73 16.94
CA LEU A 10 23.79 3.98 17.27
C LEU A 10 23.97 3.01 18.44
N GLN A 11 25.20 2.74 18.85
CA GLN A 11 25.49 1.79 19.95
C GLN A 11 24.95 2.24 21.31
N THR A 12 24.68 3.53 21.48
CA THR A 12 24.08 4.10 22.69
C THR A 12 22.61 3.72 22.86
N TYR A 13 21.95 3.32 21.77
CA TYR A 13 20.55 2.89 21.74
C TYR A 13 20.38 1.37 21.89
N LEU A 14 21.49 0.63 22.08
CA LEU A 14 21.43 -0.80 22.28
C LEU A 14 21.19 -1.14 23.76
N VAL A 15 20.19 -1.98 24.00
CA VAL A 15 19.88 -2.48 25.33
C VAL A 15 19.87 -4.02 25.32
N PRO A 16 20.29 -4.67 26.42
CA PRO A 16 20.20 -6.12 26.55
C PRO A 16 18.72 -6.57 26.51
N VAL A 17 18.45 -7.68 25.83
CA VAL A 17 17.13 -8.33 25.86
C VAL A 17 16.95 -9.05 27.20
N GLU A 18 15.79 -8.88 27.83
CA GLU A 18 15.45 -9.56 29.08
C GLU A 18 15.60 -11.09 28.94
N GLY A 19 16.24 -11.72 29.91
CA GLY A 19 16.54 -13.16 29.90
C GLY A 19 17.59 -13.61 28.88
N ARG A 20 18.13 -12.69 28.07
CA ARG A 20 19.14 -12.98 27.01
C ARG A 20 20.19 -11.85 26.94
N PRO A 21 21.06 -11.69 27.96
CA PRO A 21 21.95 -10.52 28.07
C PRO A 21 22.95 -10.38 26.93
N ASN A 22 23.26 -11.46 26.21
CA ASN A 22 24.14 -11.45 25.04
C ASN A 22 23.42 -11.03 23.74
N LEU A 23 22.09 -10.92 23.75
CA LEU A 23 21.29 -10.43 22.63
C LEU A 23 20.96 -8.97 22.88
N LEU A 24 21.31 -8.10 21.94
CA LEU A 24 21.05 -6.67 22.03
C LEU A 24 19.87 -6.31 21.13
N ALA A 25 18.94 -5.53 21.65
CA ALA A 25 17.84 -4.91 20.94
C ALA A 25 18.10 -3.43 20.69
N MET A 26 17.56 -2.89 19.61
CA MET A 26 17.67 -1.46 19.25
C MET A 26 16.44 -0.72 19.81
N VAL A 27 16.66 0.18 20.75
CA VAL A 27 15.69 1.24 21.04
C VAL A 27 15.82 2.27 19.93
N PRO A 28 14.74 2.63 19.21
CA PRO A 28 14.88 3.57 18.11
C PRO A 28 15.52 4.89 18.57
N PRO A 29 16.46 5.45 17.79
CA PRO A 29 16.89 6.83 17.99
C PRO A 29 15.70 7.79 17.88
N PRO A 30 15.80 9.01 18.45
CA PRO A 30 14.76 10.03 18.27
C PRO A 30 14.37 10.21 16.81
N THR A 31 13.06 10.30 16.55
CA THR A 31 12.53 10.44 15.19
C THR A 31 13.02 11.75 14.57
N PRO A 32 13.73 11.72 13.43
CA PRO A 32 14.22 12.94 12.80
C PRO A 32 13.08 13.87 12.41
N ARG A 33 13.17 15.14 12.80
CA ARG A 33 12.25 16.21 12.36
C ARG A 33 12.85 17.12 11.28
N ARG A 34 14.05 16.82 10.85
CA ARG A 34 14.77 17.48 9.74
C ARG A 34 15.14 16.44 8.71
N LEU A 35 15.33 16.90 7.47
CA LEU A 35 15.81 16.01 6.41
C LEU A 35 17.15 15.39 6.87
N PRO A 36 17.20 14.05 7.01
CA PRO A 36 18.46 13.39 7.36
C PRO A 36 19.53 13.66 6.29
N GLU A 37 20.79 13.69 6.71
CA GLU A 37 21.89 13.83 5.77
C GLU A 37 21.86 12.70 4.75
N GLY A 38 21.86 13.08 3.49
CA GLY A 38 21.81 12.17 2.34
C GLY A 38 23.10 12.20 1.54
N HIS A 39 23.17 11.35 0.54
CA HIS A 39 24.26 11.33 -0.42
C HIS A 39 24.21 12.52 -1.38
N ALA A 40 25.31 12.79 -2.09
CA ALA A 40 25.32 13.70 -3.22
C ALA A 40 24.25 13.26 -4.24
N GLY A 41 23.32 14.13 -4.58
CA GLY A 41 22.19 13.81 -5.48
C GLY A 41 20.86 13.46 -4.79
N SER A 42 20.82 13.11 -3.49
CA SER A 42 19.56 12.82 -2.79
C SER A 42 18.58 14.01 -2.83
N ARG A 43 19.11 15.23 -2.73
CA ARG A 43 18.28 16.45 -2.87
C ARG A 43 17.63 16.56 -4.24
N GLN A 44 18.35 16.22 -5.31
CA GLN A 44 17.81 16.27 -6.67
C GLN A 44 16.73 15.18 -6.87
N ARG A 45 16.92 13.98 -6.32
CA ARG A 45 15.91 12.91 -6.33
C ARG A 45 14.66 13.32 -5.56
N LEU A 46 14.81 13.97 -4.43
CA LEU A 46 13.67 14.49 -3.65
C LEU A 46 12.87 15.53 -4.47
N ILE A 47 13.55 16.44 -5.18
CA ILE A 47 12.91 17.41 -6.07
C ILE A 47 12.16 16.68 -7.21
N ALA A 48 12.77 15.69 -7.83
CA ALA A 48 12.15 14.91 -8.92
C ALA A 48 10.92 14.13 -8.41
N ALA A 49 11.00 13.56 -7.23
CA ALA A 49 9.90 12.83 -6.61
C ALA A 49 8.70 13.75 -6.29
N ASN A 50 8.95 14.95 -5.74
CA ASN A 50 7.90 15.96 -5.53
C ASN A 50 7.26 16.38 -6.85
N ALA A 51 8.06 16.71 -7.85
CA ALA A 51 7.53 17.08 -9.17
C ALA A 51 6.70 15.95 -9.81
N SER A 52 6.98 14.68 -9.47
CA SER A 52 6.18 13.55 -9.94
C SER A 52 4.86 13.42 -9.20
N LEU A 53 4.85 13.70 -7.90
CA LEU A 53 3.64 13.75 -7.09
C LEU A 53 2.73 14.90 -7.57
N ASP A 54 3.28 16.09 -7.80
CA ASP A 54 2.53 17.23 -8.34
C ASP A 54 1.91 16.93 -9.72
N ARG A 55 2.62 16.22 -10.59
CA ARG A 55 2.07 15.76 -11.87
C ARG A 55 0.92 14.78 -11.70
N LEU A 56 1.02 13.87 -10.75
CA LEU A 56 -0.07 12.95 -10.42
C LEU A 56 -1.30 13.72 -9.92
N ASP A 57 -1.12 14.70 -9.03
CA ASP A 57 -2.20 15.55 -8.52
C ASP A 57 -2.93 16.27 -9.66
N GLN A 58 -2.17 16.84 -10.60
CA GLN A 58 -2.72 17.53 -11.77
C GLN A 58 -3.47 16.56 -12.69
N ALA A 59 -2.91 15.38 -12.94
CA ALA A 59 -3.51 14.38 -13.81
C ALA A 59 -4.83 13.87 -13.23
N MET A 60 -4.87 13.56 -11.92
CA MET A 60 -6.08 13.07 -11.25
C MET A 60 -7.29 14.00 -11.38
N ARG A 61 -7.05 15.33 -11.37
CA ARG A 61 -8.13 16.32 -11.55
C ARG A 61 -8.78 16.27 -12.94
N GLN A 62 -8.12 15.67 -13.90
CA GLN A 62 -8.57 15.58 -15.29
C GLN A 62 -9.16 14.21 -15.64
N TRP A 63 -9.01 13.20 -14.79
CA TRP A 63 -9.53 11.86 -15.07
C TRP A 63 -11.06 11.83 -15.03
N PRO A 64 -11.69 11.13 -15.98
CA PRO A 64 -13.15 11.05 -16.03
C PRO A 64 -13.78 10.31 -14.85
N ALA A 65 -13.05 9.37 -14.24
CA ALA A 65 -13.51 8.53 -13.14
C ALA A 65 -12.35 8.23 -12.15
N PRO A 66 -11.83 9.25 -11.43
CA PRO A 66 -10.66 9.09 -10.57
C PRO A 66 -10.87 8.04 -9.48
N ASP A 67 -12.07 7.97 -8.90
CA ASP A 67 -12.39 7.00 -7.84
C ASP A 67 -12.32 5.55 -8.35
N MET A 68 -12.70 5.28 -9.61
CA MET A 68 -12.64 3.94 -10.18
C MET A 68 -11.18 3.50 -10.39
N VAL A 69 -10.33 4.39 -10.89
CA VAL A 69 -8.90 4.12 -11.07
C VAL A 69 -8.22 3.91 -9.71
N THR A 70 -8.45 4.81 -8.76
CA THR A 70 -7.90 4.72 -7.40
C THR A 70 -8.31 3.43 -6.71
N ARG A 71 -9.59 3.02 -6.87
CA ARG A 71 -10.10 1.76 -6.35
C ARG A 71 -9.28 0.56 -6.84
N THR A 72 -8.99 0.51 -8.12
CA THR A 72 -8.27 -0.63 -8.71
C THR A 72 -6.80 -0.61 -8.35
N LEU A 73 -6.17 0.56 -8.31
CA LEU A 73 -4.80 0.72 -7.83
C LEU A 73 -4.65 0.31 -6.36
N ALA A 74 -5.65 0.56 -5.52
CA ALA A 74 -5.68 0.11 -4.12
C ALA A 74 -5.68 -1.42 -4.00
N ARG A 75 -6.38 -2.17 -4.88
CA ARG A 75 -6.35 -3.63 -4.92
C ARG A 75 -5.00 -4.17 -5.35
N ARG A 76 -4.41 -3.51 -6.35
CA ARG A 76 -3.05 -3.84 -6.79
C ARG A 76 -2.02 -3.61 -5.69
N GLU A 77 -2.13 -2.52 -4.95
CA GLU A 77 -1.32 -2.26 -3.75
C GLU A 77 -1.46 -3.37 -2.72
N ALA A 78 -2.70 -3.78 -2.39
CA ALA A 78 -2.96 -4.83 -1.42
C ALA A 78 -2.29 -6.15 -1.80
N VAL A 79 -2.38 -6.53 -3.08
CA VAL A 79 -1.70 -7.72 -3.62
C VAL A 79 -0.19 -7.57 -3.49
N GLN A 80 0.37 -6.48 -3.98
CA GLN A 80 1.83 -6.27 -4.02
C GLN A 80 2.43 -6.13 -2.61
N SER A 81 1.75 -5.44 -1.70
CA SER A 81 2.16 -5.33 -0.30
C SER A 81 2.15 -6.70 0.40
N SER A 82 1.12 -7.52 0.14
CA SER A 82 1.05 -8.87 0.70
C SER A 82 2.10 -9.81 0.10
N GLN A 83 2.41 -9.67 -1.20
CA GLN A 83 3.47 -10.42 -1.86
C GLN A 83 4.88 -10.09 -1.34
N ILE A 84 5.13 -8.87 -0.86
CA ILE A 84 6.37 -8.54 -0.15
C ILE A 84 6.53 -9.46 1.07
N GLU A 85 5.45 -9.79 1.76
CA GLU A 85 5.45 -10.70 2.93
C GLU A 85 5.37 -12.18 2.55
N GLY A 86 5.25 -12.50 1.26
CA GLY A 86 5.34 -13.88 0.75
C GLY A 86 4.03 -14.54 0.36
N THR A 87 2.89 -13.82 0.35
CA THR A 87 1.65 -14.35 -0.21
C THR A 87 1.77 -14.58 -1.71
N GLN A 88 0.97 -15.52 -2.24
CA GLN A 88 0.98 -15.89 -3.65
C GLN A 88 -0.23 -15.36 -4.42
N THR A 89 -1.16 -14.70 -3.75
CA THR A 89 -2.36 -14.14 -4.38
C THR A 89 -2.02 -13.15 -5.48
N ASN A 90 -2.70 -13.25 -6.61
CA ASN A 90 -2.65 -12.29 -7.70
C ASN A 90 -3.90 -11.38 -7.73
N LEU A 91 -3.87 -10.37 -8.59
CA LEU A 91 -4.95 -9.38 -8.67
C LEU A 91 -6.28 -10.00 -9.15
N ASP A 92 -6.22 -10.93 -10.10
CA ASP A 92 -7.42 -11.57 -10.65
C ASP A 92 -8.14 -12.39 -9.59
N GLU A 93 -7.40 -13.14 -8.76
CA GLU A 93 -7.95 -13.91 -7.64
C GLU A 93 -8.63 -13.00 -6.61
N LEU A 94 -8.02 -11.87 -6.23
CA LEU A 94 -8.63 -10.90 -5.32
C LEU A 94 -9.93 -10.33 -5.91
N LEU A 95 -9.93 -9.96 -7.18
CA LEU A 95 -11.11 -9.40 -7.83
C LEU A 95 -12.24 -10.41 -8.01
N VAL A 96 -11.92 -11.68 -8.28
CA VAL A 96 -12.88 -12.78 -8.29
C VAL A 96 -13.46 -12.99 -6.88
N PHE A 97 -12.62 -13.00 -5.84
CA PHE A 97 -13.06 -13.11 -4.45
C PHE A 97 -14.05 -11.99 -4.09
N GLU A 98 -13.72 -10.73 -4.40
CA GLU A 98 -14.62 -9.58 -4.17
C GLU A 98 -15.93 -9.68 -5.00
N ALA A 99 -15.89 -10.23 -6.22
CA ALA A 99 -17.06 -10.34 -7.07
C ALA A 99 -18.02 -11.46 -6.65
N THR A 100 -17.49 -12.52 -6.04
CA THR A 100 -18.23 -13.71 -5.62
C THR A 100 -18.54 -13.74 -4.13
N LEU A 101 -18.11 -12.73 -3.37
CA LEU A 101 -18.23 -12.66 -1.90
C LEU A 101 -17.59 -13.88 -1.21
N GLY A 102 -16.48 -14.35 -1.74
CA GLY A 102 -15.72 -15.46 -1.16
C GLY A 102 -16.30 -16.85 -1.38
N LEU A 103 -17.28 -17.02 -2.28
CA LEU A 103 -17.96 -18.30 -2.52
C LEU A 103 -17.14 -19.32 -3.34
N ASP A 104 -15.98 -18.97 -3.87
CA ASP A 104 -15.30 -19.77 -4.91
C ASP A 104 -14.12 -20.64 -4.44
N GLY A 105 -13.91 -20.81 -3.14
CA GLY A 105 -12.84 -21.71 -2.62
C GLY A 105 -11.43 -21.27 -3.04
N LEU A 106 -11.20 -19.97 -3.11
CA LEU A 106 -9.90 -19.37 -3.43
C LEU A 106 -8.87 -19.62 -2.31
N PRO A 107 -7.55 -19.49 -2.58
CA PRO A 107 -6.51 -19.68 -1.59
C PRO A 107 -6.71 -18.82 -0.34
N ALA A 108 -6.27 -19.29 0.82
CA ALA A 108 -6.35 -18.54 2.09
C ALA A 108 -5.66 -17.17 2.01
N ASP A 109 -4.61 -17.04 1.20
CA ASP A 109 -3.88 -15.79 0.96
C ASP A 109 -4.77 -14.66 0.41
N VAL A 110 -5.83 -14.99 -0.32
CA VAL A 110 -6.78 -13.99 -0.86
C VAL A 110 -7.50 -13.26 0.26
N VAL A 111 -7.88 -13.98 1.32
CA VAL A 111 -8.53 -13.39 2.49
C VAL A 111 -7.60 -12.40 3.18
N VAL A 112 -6.33 -12.77 3.36
CA VAL A 112 -5.30 -11.89 3.94
C VAL A 112 -5.12 -10.61 3.10
N THR A 113 -5.16 -10.76 1.77
CA THR A 113 -5.06 -9.63 0.84
C THR A 113 -6.29 -8.74 0.87
N GLU A 114 -7.50 -9.34 0.97
CA GLU A 114 -8.74 -8.57 1.12
C GLU A 114 -8.77 -7.77 2.44
N ARG A 115 -8.22 -8.30 3.54
CA ARG A 115 -8.08 -7.54 4.80
C ARG A 115 -7.20 -6.30 4.63
N TYR A 116 -6.19 -6.36 3.78
CA TYR A 116 -5.40 -5.16 3.46
C TYR A 116 -6.26 -4.10 2.75
N VAL A 117 -7.11 -4.49 1.79
CA VAL A 117 -8.03 -3.57 1.11
C VAL A 117 -8.98 -2.92 2.12
N GLN A 118 -9.54 -3.70 3.04
CA GLN A 118 -10.45 -3.20 4.07
C GLN A 118 -9.75 -2.24 5.03
N ALA A 119 -8.55 -2.58 5.49
CA ALA A 119 -7.74 -1.71 6.34
C ALA A 119 -7.39 -0.39 5.64
N LEU A 120 -6.98 -0.45 4.37
CA LEU A 120 -6.68 0.75 3.57
C LEU A 120 -7.92 1.64 3.42
N GLN A 121 -9.08 1.06 3.11
CA GLN A 121 -10.33 1.80 2.99
C GLN A 121 -10.72 2.48 4.32
N LEU A 122 -10.64 1.73 5.44
CA LEU A 122 -10.87 2.28 6.78
C LEU A 122 -9.97 3.50 7.05
N GLY A 123 -8.68 3.39 6.74
CA GLY A 123 -7.72 4.47 6.94
C GLY A 123 -8.02 5.69 6.06
N LEU A 124 -8.31 5.48 4.77
CA LEU A 124 -8.65 6.55 3.84
C LEU A 124 -9.94 7.28 4.24
N ASP A 125 -10.96 6.55 4.71
CA ASP A 125 -12.21 7.16 5.19
C ASP A 125 -12.00 7.97 6.47
N ALA A 126 -11.18 7.47 7.40
CA ALA A 126 -10.81 8.20 8.61
C ALA A 126 -10.06 9.49 8.29
N VAL A 127 -9.08 9.43 7.39
CA VAL A 127 -8.29 10.60 6.95
C VAL A 127 -9.16 11.59 6.17
N ARG A 128 -10.05 11.12 5.30
CA ARG A 128 -11.01 12.00 4.59
C ARG A 128 -11.90 12.76 5.55
N ALA A 129 -12.30 12.15 6.66
CA ALA A 129 -13.18 12.74 7.65
C ALA A 129 -12.46 13.72 8.59
N ARG A 130 -11.22 13.45 8.99
CA ARG A 130 -10.50 14.17 10.06
C ARG A 130 -9.14 14.74 9.65
N GLY A 131 -8.73 14.59 8.41
CA GLY A 131 -7.39 15.02 7.94
C GLY A 131 -6.27 14.31 8.70
N ARG A 132 -5.18 15.04 8.95
CA ARG A 132 -3.98 14.56 9.65
C ARG A 132 -4.25 14.08 11.07
N GLU A 133 -5.24 14.65 11.75
CA GLU A 133 -5.66 14.25 13.10
C GLU A 133 -6.16 12.80 13.18
N ALA A 134 -6.56 12.22 12.05
CA ALA A 134 -6.92 10.80 11.99
C ALA A 134 -5.74 9.86 12.22
N LEU A 135 -4.52 10.29 11.90
CA LEU A 135 -3.31 9.45 11.96
C LEU A 135 -2.80 9.31 13.42
N ASP A 136 -3.66 8.84 14.30
CA ASP A 136 -3.35 8.54 15.69
C ASP A 136 -3.04 7.05 15.92
N LEU A 137 -2.48 6.71 17.07
CA LEU A 137 -2.17 5.32 17.43
C LEU A 137 -3.40 4.44 17.51
N THR A 138 -4.58 5.03 17.78
CA THR A 138 -5.84 4.31 17.77
C THR A 138 -6.17 3.81 16.37
N LEU A 139 -6.04 4.66 15.36
CA LEU A 139 -6.23 4.26 13.97
C LEU A 139 -5.19 3.20 13.57
N VAL A 140 -3.91 3.40 13.88
CA VAL A 140 -2.84 2.45 13.53
C VAL A 140 -3.14 1.06 14.10
N ASN A 141 -3.58 0.98 15.37
CA ASN A 141 -3.99 -0.26 16.00
C ASN A 141 -5.24 -0.87 15.37
N GLN A 142 -6.22 -0.05 14.97
CA GLN A 142 -7.41 -0.51 14.23
C GLN A 142 -7.05 -1.08 12.86
N LEU A 143 -6.17 -0.41 12.10
CA LEU A 143 -5.68 -0.92 10.82
C LEU A 143 -5.02 -2.29 10.98
N HIS A 144 -4.14 -2.43 11.97
CA HIS A 144 -3.52 -3.72 12.27
C HIS A 144 -4.56 -4.77 12.69
N ALA A 145 -5.55 -4.42 13.51
CA ALA A 145 -6.60 -5.34 13.92
C ALA A 145 -7.40 -5.87 12.72
N VAL A 146 -7.72 -5.01 11.74
CA VAL A 146 -8.39 -5.41 10.50
C VAL A 146 -7.47 -6.30 9.65
N LEU A 147 -6.21 -5.94 9.48
CA LEU A 147 -5.22 -6.76 8.76
C LEU A 147 -5.10 -8.18 9.31
N MET A 148 -5.18 -8.32 10.63
CA MET A 148 -4.99 -9.58 11.33
C MET A 148 -6.30 -10.25 11.75
N GLN A 149 -7.43 -9.82 11.18
CA GLN A 149 -8.76 -10.27 11.60
C GLN A 149 -8.92 -11.81 11.59
N ASP A 150 -8.36 -12.46 10.59
CA ASP A 150 -8.44 -13.92 10.39
C ASP A 150 -7.27 -14.69 11.04
N ALA A 151 -6.37 -14.01 11.77
CA ALA A 151 -5.37 -14.67 12.58
C ALA A 151 -6.04 -15.44 13.73
N ALA A 152 -5.30 -16.38 14.34
CA ALA A 152 -5.79 -17.18 15.46
C ALA A 152 -6.41 -16.32 16.56
N ASP A 153 -7.36 -16.87 17.32
CA ASP A 153 -8.12 -16.12 18.32
C ASP A 153 -7.25 -15.57 19.46
N ASP A 154 -6.15 -16.26 19.78
CA ASP A 154 -5.15 -15.83 20.77
C ASP A 154 -4.11 -14.85 20.23
N PHE A 155 -4.19 -14.51 18.93
CA PHE A 155 -3.28 -13.54 18.31
C PHE A 155 -3.64 -12.10 18.76
N PRO A 156 -2.65 -11.28 19.19
CA PRO A 156 -2.90 -9.92 19.71
C PRO A 156 -3.21 -8.94 18.55
N LYS A 157 -4.46 -8.95 18.08
CA LYS A 157 -4.96 -8.10 16.98
C LYS A 157 -5.06 -6.64 17.45
N GLY A 158 -4.34 -5.73 16.81
CA GLY A 158 -4.33 -4.31 17.17
C GLY A 158 -3.64 -4.00 18.51
N CYS A 159 -2.88 -4.93 19.05
CA CYS A 159 -2.16 -4.76 20.32
C CYS A 159 -0.65 -4.94 20.09
N TYR A 160 0.14 -4.17 20.81
CA TYR A 160 1.61 -4.31 20.74
C TYR A 160 2.05 -5.65 21.34
N ARG A 161 3.09 -6.22 20.74
CA ARG A 161 3.69 -7.47 21.22
C ARG A 161 4.25 -7.31 22.64
N GLN A 162 4.12 -8.37 23.40
CA GLN A 162 4.69 -8.49 24.75
C GLN A 162 5.99 -9.31 24.75
N GLU A 163 6.34 -9.90 23.61
CA GLU A 163 7.54 -10.70 23.44
C GLU A 163 8.56 -9.99 22.55
N GLN A 164 9.85 -10.28 22.78
CA GLN A 164 10.92 -9.76 21.95
C GLN A 164 10.84 -10.35 20.54
N ALA A 165 10.67 -9.50 19.52
CA ALA A 165 10.79 -9.89 18.13
C ALA A 165 12.25 -10.01 17.70
N ILE A 166 12.52 -10.91 16.77
CA ILE A 166 13.83 -11.15 16.17
C ILE A 166 13.61 -11.26 14.67
N ILE A 167 14.19 -10.35 13.91
CA ILE A 167 14.09 -10.33 12.46
C ILE A 167 15.32 -11.02 11.87
N GLY A 168 15.11 -12.12 11.17
CA GLY A 168 16.20 -12.91 10.60
C GLY A 168 15.70 -14.10 9.77
N PRO A 169 16.57 -15.03 9.38
CA PRO A 169 16.18 -16.22 8.66
C PRO A 169 15.18 -17.06 9.47
N LEU A 170 14.19 -17.62 8.78
CA LEU A 170 13.19 -18.50 9.40
C LEU A 170 13.89 -19.69 10.06
N GLY A 171 13.60 -19.96 11.35
CA GLY A 171 14.25 -21.04 12.09
C GLY A 171 15.73 -20.79 12.45
N GLY A 172 16.23 -19.58 12.20
CA GLY A 172 17.59 -19.17 12.57
C GLY A 172 17.76 -19.03 14.08
N ARG A 173 19.03 -19.10 14.53
CA ARG A 173 19.35 -18.82 15.95
C ARG A 173 19.25 -17.31 16.21
N PRO A 174 19.01 -16.88 17.46
CA PRO A 174 19.00 -15.46 17.84
C PRO A 174 20.28 -14.70 17.44
N GLU A 175 21.42 -15.39 17.40
CA GLU A 175 22.71 -14.82 16.98
C GLU A 175 22.75 -14.50 15.47
N ASP A 176 21.94 -15.20 14.67
CA ASP A 176 21.83 -15.02 13.22
C ASP A 176 20.81 -13.92 12.86
N ALA A 177 20.28 -13.23 13.87
CA ALA A 177 19.32 -12.14 13.68
C ALA A 177 19.92 -11.02 12.80
N ARG A 178 19.18 -10.65 11.75
CA ARG A 178 19.51 -9.49 10.92
C ARG A 178 19.29 -8.20 11.71
N PHE A 179 18.18 -8.14 12.43
CA PHE A 179 17.81 -7.00 13.28
C PHE A 179 17.01 -7.48 14.49
N VAL A 180 17.19 -6.82 15.63
CA VAL A 180 16.44 -7.05 16.85
C VAL A 180 15.78 -5.72 17.23
N PRO A 181 14.47 -5.57 16.96
CA PRO A 181 13.76 -4.32 17.14
C PRO A 181 13.54 -3.98 18.63
N SER A 182 12.84 -2.89 18.88
CA SER A 182 12.56 -2.35 20.19
C SER A 182 12.15 -3.40 21.21
N PRO A 183 12.64 -3.37 22.45
CA PRO A 183 12.08 -4.20 23.52
C PRO A 183 10.61 -3.87 23.77
N PRO A 184 9.78 -4.83 24.24
CA PRO A 184 8.35 -4.61 24.43
C PRO A 184 8.01 -3.41 25.33
N ASP A 185 8.75 -3.19 26.40
CA ASP A 185 8.58 -2.09 27.36
C ASP A 185 8.90 -0.69 26.77
N ARG A 186 9.53 -0.63 25.60
CA ARG A 186 9.88 0.61 24.90
C ARG A 186 9.02 0.90 23.66
N ILE A 187 8.13 -0.01 23.29
CA ILE A 187 7.29 0.14 22.09
C ILE A 187 6.36 1.33 22.22
N ASP A 188 5.66 1.46 23.34
CA ASP A 188 4.67 2.50 23.54
C ASP A 188 5.28 3.91 23.49
N GLU A 189 6.45 4.10 24.08
CA GLU A 189 7.22 5.35 24.03
C GLU A 189 7.62 5.67 22.57
N GLY A 190 8.19 4.70 21.84
CA GLY A 190 8.60 4.86 20.46
C GLY A 190 7.43 5.18 19.52
N MET A 191 6.29 4.53 19.70
CA MET A 191 5.09 4.77 18.89
C MET A 191 4.47 6.15 19.16
N ARG A 192 4.43 6.60 20.42
CA ARG A 192 3.99 7.98 20.75
C ARG A 192 4.90 9.04 20.17
N GLU A 193 6.20 8.78 20.16
CA GLU A 193 7.14 9.70 19.52
C GLU A 193 6.94 9.74 18.00
N LEU A 194 6.77 8.58 17.36
CA LEU A 194 6.45 8.48 15.92
C LEU A 194 5.16 9.22 15.58
N GLU A 195 4.10 9.04 16.40
CA GLU A 195 2.83 9.74 16.22
C GLU A 195 3.05 11.26 16.22
N ARG A 196 3.68 11.78 17.28
CA ARG A 196 3.90 13.21 17.45
C ARG A 196 4.84 13.79 16.39
N ALA A 197 5.91 13.07 16.05
CA ALA A 197 6.96 13.59 15.17
C ALA A 197 6.60 13.49 13.69
N MET A 198 5.84 12.45 13.27
CA MET A 198 5.60 12.14 11.85
C MET A 198 4.13 11.93 11.49
N LEU A 199 3.36 11.13 12.24
CA LEU A 199 1.97 10.87 11.85
C LEU A 199 1.11 12.12 11.99
N LYS A 200 1.31 12.88 13.07
CA LYS A 200 0.71 14.20 13.33
C LYS A 200 1.77 15.31 13.18
N TYR A 201 2.56 15.22 12.12
CA TYR A 201 3.59 16.23 11.88
C TYR A 201 2.97 17.61 11.72
N GLU A 202 3.46 18.56 12.50
CA GLU A 202 3.19 19.99 12.38
C GLU A 202 4.53 20.73 12.38
N PRO A 203 4.76 21.65 11.45
CA PRO A 203 5.93 22.53 11.48
C PRO A 203 5.98 23.31 12.80
N VAL A 204 7.15 23.45 13.40
CA VAL A 204 7.35 24.31 14.60
C VAL A 204 8.19 25.52 14.23
N GLU A 205 7.98 26.65 14.93
CA GLU A 205 8.62 27.95 14.62
C GLU A 205 10.15 27.89 14.58
N ASP A 206 10.77 27.01 15.38
CA ASP A 206 12.21 26.84 15.43
C ASP A 206 12.78 25.94 14.30
N GLU A 207 11.94 25.35 13.47
CA GLU A 207 12.38 24.56 12.30
C GLU A 207 12.66 25.51 11.13
N PRO A 208 13.89 25.55 10.59
CA PRO A 208 14.26 26.49 9.53
C PRO A 208 13.51 26.25 8.22
N PHE A 209 12.98 25.02 8.02
CA PHE A 209 12.22 24.63 6.85
C PHE A 209 11.24 23.52 7.24
N GLU A 210 10.05 23.55 6.67
CA GLU A 210 9.10 22.48 6.75
C GLU A 210 9.67 21.18 6.14
N LEU A 211 9.47 20.05 6.83
CA LEU A 211 9.93 18.77 6.32
C LEU A 211 9.06 18.32 5.15
N ASN A 212 9.69 18.13 4.01
CA ASN A 212 9.03 17.68 2.79
C ASN A 212 8.23 16.40 3.00
N ILE A 213 7.05 16.28 2.38
CA ILE A 213 6.14 15.14 2.55
C ILE A 213 6.81 13.80 2.25
N ILE A 214 7.65 13.70 1.22
CA ILE A 214 8.34 12.45 0.87
C ILE A 214 9.36 12.07 1.95
N ALA A 215 10.03 13.06 2.55
CA ALA A 215 10.90 12.83 3.69
C ALA A 215 10.11 12.36 4.92
N GLN A 216 8.91 12.93 5.15
CA GLN A 216 8.01 12.45 6.22
C GLN A 216 7.63 10.98 6.01
N LEU A 217 7.26 10.58 4.77
CA LEU A 217 6.99 9.18 4.43
C LEU A 217 8.17 8.27 4.75
N ALA A 218 9.38 8.68 4.32
CA ALA A 218 10.58 7.88 4.51
C ALA A 218 10.90 7.70 6.00
N ILE A 219 10.82 8.78 6.78
CA ILE A 219 11.10 8.75 8.21
C ILE A 219 10.03 7.94 8.94
N ALA A 220 8.75 8.18 8.67
CA ALA A 220 7.64 7.46 9.30
C ALA A 220 7.77 5.95 9.11
N HIS A 221 8.01 5.52 7.87
CA HIS A 221 8.11 4.10 7.55
C HIS A 221 9.35 3.44 8.19
N ALA A 222 10.53 4.03 8.04
CA ALA A 222 11.75 3.47 8.61
C ALA A 222 11.71 3.42 10.15
N GLN A 223 11.13 4.43 10.78
CA GLN A 223 10.99 4.46 12.24
C GLN A 223 9.99 3.41 12.72
N PHE A 224 8.83 3.26 12.03
CA PHE A 224 7.85 2.22 12.32
C PHE A 224 8.46 0.82 12.21
N GLU A 225 9.21 0.54 11.13
CA GLU A 225 9.91 -0.74 10.93
C GLU A 225 11.02 -0.97 11.96
N THR A 226 11.63 0.09 12.50
CA THR A 226 12.64 -0.03 13.56
C THR A 226 12.00 -0.34 14.92
N ILE A 227 10.84 0.27 15.23
CA ILE A 227 10.06 -0.05 16.43
C ILE A 227 9.52 -1.47 16.34
N HIS A 228 8.93 -1.83 15.19
CA HIS A 228 8.34 -3.13 14.90
C HIS A 228 7.32 -3.57 15.96
N PRO A 229 6.23 -2.81 16.15
CA PRO A 229 5.42 -2.88 17.36
C PRO A 229 4.58 -4.14 17.53
N TYR A 230 4.26 -4.86 16.44
CA TYR A 230 3.35 -5.99 16.47
C TYR A 230 4.08 -7.34 16.38
N LYS A 231 3.35 -8.40 16.73
CA LYS A 231 3.87 -9.78 16.62
C LYS A 231 4.05 -10.22 15.17
N ASP A 232 3.16 -9.79 14.27
CA ASP A 232 3.18 -9.98 12.82
C ASP A 232 2.46 -8.80 12.15
N GLY A 233 2.50 -8.68 10.84
CA GLY A 233 1.79 -7.64 10.07
C GLY A 233 2.45 -6.24 10.09
N ASN A 234 3.65 -6.08 10.65
CA ASN A 234 4.32 -4.78 10.71
C ASN A 234 4.57 -4.20 9.33
N GLY A 235 5.16 -4.95 8.39
CA GLY A 235 5.44 -4.47 7.05
C GLY A 235 4.18 -3.99 6.31
N ARG A 236 3.09 -4.76 6.38
CA ARG A 236 1.80 -4.37 5.78
C ARG A 236 1.25 -3.11 6.44
N THR A 237 1.28 -3.03 7.78
CA THR A 237 0.83 -1.83 8.51
C THR A 237 1.68 -0.61 8.17
N GLY A 238 3.01 -0.74 8.16
CA GLY A 238 3.92 0.34 7.81
C GLY A 238 3.70 0.87 6.39
N ARG A 239 3.45 -0.02 5.42
CA ARG A 239 3.14 0.39 4.04
C ARG A 239 1.76 1.00 3.88
N LEU A 240 0.76 0.61 4.70
CA LEU A 240 -0.54 1.29 4.76
C LEU A 240 -0.42 2.77 5.17
N LEU A 241 0.52 3.11 6.04
CA LEU A 241 0.70 4.49 6.50
C LEU A 241 1.13 5.42 5.37
N LEU A 242 1.85 4.94 4.35
CA LEU A 242 2.37 5.78 3.27
C LEU A 242 1.26 6.49 2.46
N PRO A 243 0.28 5.79 1.87
CA PRO A 243 -0.82 6.45 1.17
C PRO A 243 -1.73 7.26 2.12
N LEU A 244 -1.82 6.89 3.40
CA LEU A 244 -2.63 7.62 4.37
C LEU A 244 -2.00 8.96 4.75
N ILE A 245 -0.68 9.03 4.92
CA ILE A 245 0.04 10.29 5.16
C ILE A 245 -0.11 11.23 3.95
N LEU A 246 0.01 10.71 2.72
CA LEU A 246 -0.24 11.50 1.51
C LEU A 246 -1.66 12.04 1.45
N ALA A 247 -2.65 11.17 1.69
CA ALA A 247 -4.06 11.56 1.68
C ALA A 247 -4.40 12.62 2.76
N ALA A 248 -3.72 12.56 3.91
CA ALA A 248 -3.87 13.53 5.00
C ALA A 248 -3.39 14.94 4.62
N GLU A 249 -2.46 15.05 3.68
CA GLU A 249 -1.96 16.30 3.10
C GLU A 249 -2.63 16.63 1.75
N HIS A 250 -3.80 16.05 1.51
CA HIS A 250 -4.62 16.30 0.31
C HIS A 250 -3.99 15.85 -1.02
N HIS A 251 -2.92 15.06 -0.97
CA HIS A 251 -2.41 14.37 -2.16
C HIS A 251 -3.27 13.14 -2.48
N PRO A 252 -3.33 12.71 -3.74
CA PRO A 252 -3.93 11.41 -4.06
C PRO A 252 -3.16 10.30 -3.36
N PRO A 253 -3.84 9.25 -2.88
CA PRO A 253 -3.17 8.09 -2.32
C PRO A 253 -2.28 7.46 -3.40
N LEU A 254 -0.97 7.46 -3.17
CA LEU A 254 0.01 6.84 -4.04
C LEU A 254 0.47 5.52 -3.45
N TYR A 255 0.48 4.48 -4.25
CA TYR A 255 0.73 3.10 -3.86
C TYR A 255 2.13 2.67 -4.27
N LEU A 256 2.99 2.41 -3.30
CA LEU A 256 4.43 2.23 -3.51
C LEU A 256 4.88 0.77 -3.52
N SER A 257 4.02 -0.16 -3.06
CA SER A 257 4.42 -1.57 -2.88
C SER A 257 4.87 -2.25 -4.16
N GLY A 258 4.37 -1.83 -5.32
CA GLY A 258 4.83 -2.38 -6.60
C GLY A 258 6.30 -2.07 -6.89
N ALA A 259 6.74 -0.84 -6.63
CA ALA A 259 8.15 -0.46 -6.80
C ALA A 259 9.05 -1.13 -5.75
N LEU A 260 8.58 -1.22 -4.50
CA LEU A 260 9.29 -1.89 -3.41
C LEU A 260 9.42 -3.40 -3.66
N LEU A 261 8.36 -4.06 -4.14
CA LEU A 261 8.35 -5.49 -4.46
C LEU A 261 9.36 -5.84 -5.56
N ARG A 262 9.41 -5.05 -6.62
CA ARG A 262 10.38 -5.26 -7.72
C ARG A 262 11.83 -5.18 -7.24
N ASN A 263 12.08 -4.41 -6.18
CA ASN A 263 13.40 -4.20 -5.59
C ASN A 263 13.47 -4.71 -4.14
N ARG A 264 12.76 -5.81 -3.83
CA ARG A 264 12.54 -6.30 -2.45
C ARG A 264 13.83 -6.44 -1.64
N SER A 265 14.88 -7.01 -2.21
CA SER A 265 16.17 -7.15 -1.49
C SER A 265 16.76 -5.79 -1.15
N ALA A 266 16.85 -4.90 -2.14
CA ALA A 266 17.38 -3.55 -1.96
C ALA A 266 16.53 -2.71 -0.97
N TYR A 267 15.21 -2.94 -0.94
CA TYR A 267 14.30 -2.32 0.03
C TYR A 267 14.67 -2.70 1.48
N TYR A 268 14.84 -3.99 1.76
CA TYR A 268 15.26 -4.42 3.09
C TYR A 268 16.70 -4.00 3.42
N ASP A 269 17.61 -4.00 2.44
CA ASP A 269 18.99 -3.57 2.63
C ASP A 269 19.04 -2.06 2.95
N ALA A 270 18.23 -1.25 2.28
CA ALA A 270 18.15 0.19 2.54
C ALA A 270 17.59 0.49 3.94
N LEU A 271 16.57 -0.23 4.41
CA LEU A 271 16.09 -0.12 5.78
C LEU A 271 17.16 -0.54 6.81
N ASN A 272 17.89 -1.62 6.52
CA ASN A 272 18.98 -2.05 7.37
C ASN A 272 20.11 -0.99 7.48
N GLN A 273 20.39 -0.21 6.42
CA GLN A 273 21.35 0.90 6.52
C GLN A 273 20.89 1.96 7.53
N VAL A 274 19.60 2.31 7.53
CA VAL A 274 19.04 3.19 8.56
C VAL A 274 19.18 2.57 9.95
N GLN A 275 18.72 1.33 10.11
CA GLN A 275 18.60 0.63 11.39
C GLN A 275 19.97 0.31 12.04
N LEU A 276 20.95 -0.08 11.23
CA LEU A 276 22.26 -0.56 11.73
C LEU A 276 23.36 0.49 11.60
N ARG A 277 23.25 1.44 10.67
CA ARG A 277 24.29 2.41 10.36
C ARG A 277 23.88 3.85 10.62
N GLY A 278 22.57 4.16 10.69
CA GLY A 278 22.05 5.53 10.70
C GLY A 278 22.18 6.22 9.34
N GLU A 279 22.40 5.45 8.28
CA GLU A 279 22.56 5.93 6.91
C GLU A 279 21.21 6.00 6.19
N TRP A 280 20.65 7.20 6.12
CA TRP A 280 19.34 7.44 5.52
C TRP A 280 19.34 7.55 3.99
N GLY A 281 20.51 7.85 3.40
CA GLY A 281 20.64 8.12 1.97
C GLY A 281 20.07 7.02 1.08
N PRO A 282 20.48 5.75 1.23
CA PRO A 282 19.97 4.66 0.40
C PRO A 282 18.46 4.47 0.50
N TRP A 283 17.88 4.63 1.69
CA TRP A 283 16.43 4.53 1.90
C TRP A 283 15.67 5.72 1.29
N MET A 284 16.14 6.94 1.51
CA MET A 284 15.57 8.14 0.91
C MET A 284 15.58 8.07 -0.62
N ASP A 285 16.70 7.66 -1.20
CA ASP A 285 16.85 7.51 -2.64
C ASP A 285 15.88 6.46 -3.21
N MET A 286 15.75 5.32 -2.53
CA MET A 286 14.82 4.28 -2.93
C MET A 286 13.36 4.73 -2.86
N LEU A 287 12.96 5.42 -1.78
CA LEU A 287 11.59 5.91 -1.66
C LEU A 287 11.30 6.99 -2.71
N CYS A 288 12.23 7.91 -2.96
CA CYS A 288 12.10 8.89 -4.04
C CYS A 288 11.89 8.21 -5.39
N GLN A 289 12.68 7.18 -5.70
CA GLN A 289 12.52 6.41 -6.93
C GLN A 289 11.17 5.70 -6.98
N ALA A 290 10.74 5.09 -5.87
CA ALA A 290 9.42 4.43 -5.78
C ALA A 290 8.28 5.43 -6.03
N VAL A 291 8.37 6.65 -5.51
CA VAL A 291 7.39 7.73 -5.75
C VAL A 291 7.35 8.10 -7.24
N VAL A 292 8.51 8.30 -7.88
CA VAL A 292 8.59 8.64 -9.33
C VAL A 292 7.99 7.53 -10.18
N GLU A 293 8.38 6.28 -9.92
CA GLU A 293 7.90 5.11 -10.68
C GLU A 293 6.40 4.92 -10.51
N SER A 294 5.91 4.99 -9.28
CA SER A 294 4.49 4.75 -8.99
C SER A 294 3.58 5.88 -9.49
N SER A 295 4.04 7.13 -9.43
CA SER A 295 3.31 8.28 -10.00
C SER A 295 3.17 8.14 -11.52
N HIS A 296 4.26 7.80 -12.20
CA HIS A 296 4.25 7.59 -13.65
C HIS A 296 3.34 6.41 -14.05
N ASP A 297 3.40 5.29 -13.34
CA ASP A 297 2.56 4.11 -13.59
C ASP A 297 1.07 4.43 -13.37
N ALA A 298 0.73 5.14 -12.29
CA ALA A 298 -0.64 5.54 -12.00
C ALA A 298 -1.22 6.45 -13.09
N ILE A 299 -0.46 7.45 -13.56
CA ILE A 299 -0.86 8.33 -14.65
C ILE A 299 -1.07 7.51 -15.94
N SER A 300 -0.10 6.65 -16.29
CA SER A 300 -0.19 5.83 -17.50
C SER A 300 -1.40 4.87 -17.47
N ILE A 301 -1.70 4.26 -16.31
CA ILE A 301 -2.89 3.41 -16.16
C ILE A 301 -4.16 4.23 -16.35
N ALA A 302 -4.25 5.39 -15.74
CA ALA A 302 -5.44 6.23 -15.85
C ALA A 302 -5.69 6.74 -17.26
N ASP A 303 -4.64 7.10 -18.00
CA ASP A 303 -4.71 7.50 -19.40
C ASP A 303 -5.19 6.35 -20.29
N ASP A 304 -4.69 5.13 -20.04
CA ASP A 304 -5.12 3.92 -20.74
C ASP A 304 -6.58 3.60 -20.44
N MET A 305 -7.01 3.71 -19.18
CA MET A 305 -8.41 3.52 -18.79
C MET A 305 -9.34 4.58 -19.42
N SER A 306 -8.87 5.82 -19.49
CA SER A 306 -9.64 6.90 -20.11
C SER A 306 -9.83 6.66 -21.63
N ARG A 307 -8.79 6.19 -22.32
CA ARG A 307 -8.88 5.79 -23.73
C ARG A 307 -9.83 4.63 -23.93
N LEU A 308 -9.72 3.60 -23.10
CA LEU A 308 -10.60 2.43 -23.14
C LEU A 308 -12.09 2.81 -22.94
N MET A 309 -12.38 3.70 -21.98
CA MET A 309 -13.73 4.21 -21.78
C MET A 309 -14.26 4.95 -23.02
N ALA A 310 -13.44 5.78 -23.66
CA ALA A 310 -13.82 6.49 -24.87
C ALA A 310 -14.08 5.53 -26.07
N GLU A 311 -13.28 4.49 -26.21
CA GLU A 311 -13.49 3.42 -27.19
C GLU A 311 -14.80 2.69 -26.97
N TRP A 312 -15.08 2.27 -25.73
CA TRP A 312 -16.33 1.63 -25.34
C TRP A 312 -17.56 2.54 -25.56
N GLU A 313 -17.41 3.84 -25.28
CA GLU A 313 -18.51 4.78 -25.54
C GLU A 313 -18.86 4.87 -27.03
N ILE A 314 -17.88 4.83 -27.92
CA ILE A 314 -18.09 4.80 -29.37
C ILE A 314 -18.72 3.47 -29.78
N GLN A 315 -18.16 2.35 -29.34
CA GLN A 315 -18.58 1.01 -29.69
C GLN A 315 -20.04 0.74 -29.30
N LEU A 316 -20.45 1.22 -28.14
CA LEU A 316 -21.77 0.94 -27.57
C LEU A 316 -22.85 1.99 -27.93
N ARG A 317 -22.58 2.90 -28.87
CA ARG A 317 -23.53 3.96 -29.26
C ARG A 317 -24.90 3.45 -29.75
N GLY A 318 -24.94 2.25 -30.27
CA GLY A 318 -26.19 1.59 -30.74
C GLY A 318 -27.16 1.21 -29.61
N TYR A 319 -26.69 1.13 -28.38
CA TYR A 319 -27.50 0.81 -27.20
C TYR A 319 -28.15 2.05 -26.60
N ARG A 320 -29.31 1.90 -25.98
CA ARG A 320 -30.01 3.00 -25.28
C ARG A 320 -29.15 3.51 -24.13
N ARG A 321 -29.17 4.83 -23.88
CA ARG A 321 -28.35 5.49 -22.85
C ARG A 321 -28.60 4.97 -21.44
N ASP A 322 -29.83 4.58 -21.13
CA ASP A 322 -30.30 4.06 -19.84
C ASP A 322 -30.07 2.55 -19.67
N SER A 323 -29.59 1.87 -20.71
CA SER A 323 -29.33 0.41 -20.67
C SER A 323 -28.11 0.08 -19.81
N VAL A 324 -28.10 -1.11 -19.23
CA VAL A 324 -26.92 -1.65 -18.50
C VAL A 324 -25.68 -1.67 -19.39
N ALA A 325 -25.82 -1.99 -20.69
CA ALA A 325 -24.72 -2.01 -21.65
C ALA A 325 -24.00 -0.63 -21.76
N ARG A 326 -24.71 0.48 -21.54
CA ARG A 326 -24.14 1.83 -21.58
C ARG A 326 -23.69 2.35 -20.21
N ARG A 327 -24.32 1.88 -19.13
CA ARG A 327 -24.04 2.34 -17.75
C ARG A 327 -22.93 1.58 -17.07
N LEU A 328 -22.72 0.30 -17.42
CA LEU A 328 -21.76 -0.56 -16.76
C LEU A 328 -20.29 -0.28 -17.12
N PRO A 329 -19.89 0.00 -18.38
CA PRO A 329 -18.49 0.12 -18.78
C PRO A 329 -17.63 1.08 -17.93
N PRO A 330 -18.07 2.28 -17.55
CA PRO A 330 -17.30 3.15 -16.65
C PRO A 330 -17.03 2.52 -15.29
N LEU A 331 -17.95 1.68 -14.77
CA LEU A 331 -17.80 0.99 -13.50
C LEU A 331 -16.84 -0.21 -13.60
N LEU A 332 -16.65 -0.77 -14.80
CA LEU A 332 -15.71 -1.89 -15.02
C LEU A 332 -14.26 -1.48 -14.78
N ILE A 333 -13.93 -0.20 -14.82
CA ILE A 333 -12.60 0.29 -14.46
C ILE A 333 -12.30 0.00 -13.00
N GLY A 334 -13.24 0.23 -12.09
CA GLY A 334 -13.11 -0.05 -10.66
C GLY A 334 -13.53 -1.46 -10.24
N HIS A 335 -14.29 -2.15 -11.11
CA HIS A 335 -14.83 -3.48 -10.88
C HIS A 335 -14.63 -4.36 -12.12
N PRO A 336 -13.38 -4.70 -12.48
CA PRO A 336 -13.09 -5.40 -13.72
C PRO A 336 -13.54 -6.88 -13.73
N VAL A 337 -13.92 -7.42 -12.58
CA VAL A 337 -14.59 -8.71 -12.43
C VAL A 337 -15.96 -8.50 -11.81
N VAL A 338 -17.00 -8.97 -12.46
CA VAL A 338 -18.38 -8.82 -12.01
C VAL A 338 -19.17 -10.12 -12.12
N THR A 339 -20.21 -10.22 -11.29
CA THR A 339 -21.30 -11.20 -11.41
C THR A 339 -22.59 -10.48 -11.75
N ALA A 340 -23.64 -11.20 -12.18
CA ALA A 340 -24.94 -10.59 -12.42
C ALA A 340 -25.51 -9.88 -11.17
N ALA A 341 -25.37 -10.50 -10.00
CA ALA A 341 -25.79 -9.91 -8.72
C ALA A 341 -25.01 -8.63 -8.39
N LYS A 342 -23.69 -8.62 -8.62
CA LYS A 342 -22.87 -7.41 -8.40
C LYS A 342 -23.27 -6.28 -9.36
N VAL A 343 -23.53 -6.57 -10.62
CA VAL A 343 -24.01 -5.58 -11.60
C VAL A 343 -25.39 -5.06 -11.21
N ALA A 344 -26.28 -5.93 -10.78
CA ALA A 344 -27.62 -5.54 -10.30
C ALA A 344 -27.53 -4.56 -9.13
N ALA A 345 -26.66 -4.85 -8.14
CA ALA A 345 -26.42 -3.97 -7.00
C ALA A 345 -25.73 -2.64 -7.38
N LEU A 346 -24.72 -2.66 -8.27
CA LEU A 346 -23.99 -1.46 -8.68
C LEU A 346 -24.85 -0.47 -9.47
N LEU A 347 -25.80 -0.96 -10.25
CA LEU A 347 -26.62 -0.15 -11.14
C LEU A 347 -28.06 0.04 -10.65
N ASP A 348 -28.44 -0.58 -9.54
CA ASP A 348 -29.79 -0.60 -8.98
C ASP A 348 -30.80 -1.09 -10.05
N VAL A 349 -30.58 -2.30 -10.55
CA VAL A 349 -31.43 -2.94 -11.57
C VAL A 349 -31.74 -4.39 -11.19
N SER A 350 -32.74 -4.98 -11.84
CA SER A 350 -33.04 -6.41 -11.65
C SER A 350 -31.93 -7.31 -12.21
N ASP A 351 -31.75 -8.51 -11.63
CA ASP A 351 -30.81 -9.53 -12.13
C ASP A 351 -31.02 -9.83 -13.63
N ARG A 352 -32.27 -9.84 -14.08
CA ARG A 352 -32.60 -10.04 -15.50
C ARG A 352 -32.05 -8.92 -16.37
N SER A 353 -32.17 -7.66 -15.93
CA SER A 353 -31.65 -6.51 -16.66
C SER A 353 -30.11 -6.52 -16.64
N ALA A 354 -29.50 -6.89 -15.50
CA ALA A 354 -28.06 -7.05 -15.37
C ALA A 354 -27.54 -8.10 -16.36
N LEU A 355 -28.12 -9.30 -16.40
CA LEU A 355 -27.74 -10.36 -17.34
C LEU A 355 -27.93 -9.94 -18.81
N THR A 356 -29.02 -9.25 -19.15
CA THR A 356 -29.23 -8.76 -20.51
C THR A 356 -28.11 -7.80 -20.93
N GLY A 357 -27.71 -6.89 -20.05
CA GLY A 357 -26.63 -5.97 -20.32
C GLY A 357 -25.25 -6.65 -20.37
N ILE A 358 -25.00 -7.62 -19.50
CA ILE A 358 -23.77 -8.42 -19.52
C ILE A 358 -23.65 -9.16 -20.86
N TYR A 359 -24.70 -9.83 -21.34
CA TYR A 359 -24.64 -10.53 -22.61
C TYR A 359 -24.45 -9.59 -23.81
N ALA A 360 -25.04 -8.39 -23.76
CA ALA A 360 -24.73 -7.36 -24.75
C ALA A 360 -23.24 -6.97 -24.73
N LEU A 361 -22.65 -6.76 -23.56
CA LEU A 361 -21.23 -6.45 -23.43
C LEU A 361 -20.32 -7.63 -23.79
N GLU A 362 -20.76 -8.86 -23.57
CA GLU A 362 -20.07 -10.07 -24.02
C GLU A 362 -20.07 -10.16 -25.55
N SER A 363 -21.23 -9.90 -26.22
CA SER A 363 -21.32 -9.90 -27.68
C SER A 363 -20.46 -8.80 -28.33
N GLU A 364 -20.22 -7.69 -27.65
CA GLU A 364 -19.34 -6.61 -28.06
C GLU A 364 -17.87 -6.82 -27.67
N GLY A 365 -17.53 -7.90 -26.95
CA GLY A 365 -16.17 -8.20 -26.52
C GLY A 365 -15.64 -7.32 -25.36
N VAL A 366 -16.51 -6.53 -24.72
CA VAL A 366 -16.14 -5.73 -23.54
C VAL A 366 -15.96 -6.62 -22.30
N LEU A 367 -16.82 -7.63 -22.17
CA LEU A 367 -16.75 -8.65 -21.14
C LEU A 367 -16.48 -10.02 -21.75
N VAL A 368 -15.75 -10.85 -21.04
CA VAL A 368 -15.56 -12.25 -21.36
C VAL A 368 -15.95 -13.12 -20.15
N PRO A 369 -16.52 -14.33 -20.36
CA PRO A 369 -16.83 -15.22 -19.25
C PRO A 369 -15.54 -15.68 -18.56
N GLY A 370 -15.51 -15.59 -17.22
CA GLY A 370 -14.38 -16.00 -16.40
C GLY A 370 -14.42 -17.46 -15.97
N ASN A 371 -15.61 -18.08 -16.01
CA ASN A 371 -15.81 -19.51 -15.72
C ASN A 371 -17.07 -20.04 -16.42
N ASP A 372 -17.20 -21.37 -16.50
CA ASP A 372 -18.34 -22.06 -17.13
C ASP A 372 -19.48 -22.39 -16.15
N ARG A 373 -19.46 -21.83 -14.95
CA ARG A 373 -20.47 -22.10 -13.92
C ARG A 373 -21.85 -21.59 -14.35
N ARG A 374 -22.89 -22.34 -14.06
CA ARG A 374 -24.29 -21.91 -14.28
C ARG A 374 -24.75 -20.85 -13.27
N TRP A 375 -24.23 -20.94 -12.02
CA TRP A 375 -24.54 -20.03 -10.91
C TRP A 375 -23.24 -19.38 -10.41
N GLY A 376 -23.29 -18.10 -10.10
CA GLY A 376 -22.09 -17.35 -9.71
C GLY A 376 -21.07 -17.17 -10.84
N ARG A 377 -21.54 -17.16 -12.10
CA ARG A 377 -20.68 -16.92 -13.26
C ARG A 377 -20.05 -15.54 -13.16
N THR A 378 -18.74 -15.50 -13.29
CA THR A 378 -17.98 -14.25 -13.36
C THR A 378 -17.80 -13.81 -14.79
N TYR A 379 -17.74 -12.49 -14.98
CA TYR A 379 -17.45 -11.85 -16.27
C TYR A 379 -16.31 -10.86 -16.06
N HIS A 380 -15.35 -10.86 -16.94
CA HIS A 380 -14.09 -10.15 -16.81
C HIS A 380 -13.97 -9.08 -17.90
N ALA A 381 -13.68 -7.85 -17.52
CA ALA A 381 -13.25 -6.79 -18.43
C ALA A 381 -11.76 -7.02 -18.76
N HIS A 382 -11.52 -7.91 -19.71
CA HIS A 382 -10.18 -8.44 -20.02
C HIS A 382 -9.16 -7.32 -20.34
N ALA A 383 -9.56 -6.31 -21.08
CA ALA A 383 -8.69 -5.17 -21.42
C ALA A 383 -8.21 -4.42 -20.16
N VAL A 384 -9.09 -4.25 -19.16
CA VAL A 384 -8.72 -3.64 -17.87
C VAL A 384 -7.74 -4.53 -17.11
N LEU A 385 -8.07 -5.82 -16.96
CA LEU A 385 -7.20 -6.77 -16.26
C LEU A 385 -5.83 -6.89 -16.91
N GLN A 386 -5.79 -6.99 -18.24
CA GLN A 386 -4.53 -7.06 -18.99
C GLN A 386 -3.65 -5.85 -18.70
N ARG A 387 -4.24 -4.64 -18.69
CA ARG A 387 -3.47 -3.41 -18.40
C ARG A 387 -2.95 -3.37 -16.96
N LEU A 388 -3.76 -3.78 -16.00
CA LEU A 388 -3.40 -3.77 -14.58
C LEU A 388 -2.32 -4.80 -14.22
N ASN A 389 -2.28 -5.90 -14.94
CA ASN A 389 -1.28 -6.96 -14.75
C ASN A 389 0.03 -6.70 -15.53
N GLN A 390 0.06 -5.68 -16.40
CA GLN A 390 1.30 -5.30 -17.07
C GLN A 390 2.28 -4.66 -16.07
N LEU A 391 3.56 -4.97 -16.26
CA LEU A 391 4.62 -4.26 -15.56
C LEU A 391 4.65 -2.80 -16.01
N PRO A 392 4.98 -1.86 -15.12
CA PRO A 392 5.15 -0.46 -15.48
C PRO A 392 6.12 -0.31 -16.67
N ALA A 393 5.80 0.61 -17.57
CA ALA A 393 6.72 0.96 -18.63
C ALA A 393 8.04 1.46 -18.05
N THR A 394 9.16 1.11 -18.68
CA THR A 394 10.47 1.59 -18.27
C THR A 394 10.49 3.12 -18.31
N ILE A 395 10.79 3.75 -17.18
CA ILE A 395 10.91 5.22 -17.14
C ILE A 395 12.13 5.63 -17.97
N PRO A 396 11.99 6.57 -18.92
CA PRO A 396 13.12 7.10 -19.67
C PRO A 396 14.18 7.69 -18.72
N ASP A 397 15.46 7.47 -19.00
CA ASP A 397 16.59 7.91 -18.15
C ASP A 397 16.57 9.41 -17.83
N ARG A 398 15.88 10.23 -18.64
CA ARG A 398 15.71 11.68 -18.41
C ARG A 398 14.83 12.03 -17.21
N LEU A 399 14.09 11.07 -16.67
CA LEU A 399 13.17 11.25 -15.53
C LEU A 399 13.61 10.48 -14.28
N ARG A 400 14.75 9.80 -14.35
CA ARG A 400 15.38 9.09 -13.22
C ARG A 400 16.30 10.04 -12.38
#